data_8add2aee6ac1ebaba99dc19d3f937393
#
_entry.id   8add2aee6ac1ebaba99dc19d3f937393
#
_cell.length_a   1.000
_cell.length_b   1.000
_cell.length_c   1.000
_cell.angle_alpha   90.00
_cell.angle_beta   90.00
_cell.angle_gamma   90.00
#
_symmetry.space_group_name_H-M   'P 1'
#
loop_
_entity.id
_entity.type
_entity.pdbx_description
1 polymer ?
#
loop_
_entity_poly.entity_id
_entity_poly.type
_entity_poly.pdbx_seq_one_letter_code
_entity_poly.pdbx_strand_id
1 'polypeptide(L)'
;MDCIICGYDTKRFVDEKSAIAYYYCPHCQCISKSQEHFKPISEQKARYDLHENDPEDEGYQAYFRRFLDFVLPLVGSPETALDFGCGRSSLLADMLAKEGIETDYYDPVYHPKKLSDSKKYQMIVSTEVFEHLHDPKGIFFQLLEMLEEGGYLALQTQFHPNDSEAFKKWYYHLDPTHIVFFTPQTFSVLCEIYGCEFIGDNGKNMVVIRKQ
;
A
#
# COMPACT_ATOMS: atom_id res chain seq x y z
N MET A 1 -7.66 20.33 9.99
CA MET A 1 -6.70 19.93 8.93
C MET A 1 -7.43 18.99 7.99
N ASP A 2 -7.34 19.25 6.69
CA ASP A 2 -8.03 18.43 5.69
C ASP A 2 -7.37 17.06 5.56
N CYS A 3 -8.18 16.05 5.34
CA CYS A 3 -7.72 14.67 5.12
C CYS A 3 -6.91 14.57 3.82
N ILE A 4 -5.74 13.97 3.87
CA ILE A 4 -4.85 13.79 2.71
C ILE A 4 -5.43 12.87 1.63
N ILE A 5 -6.47 12.10 1.95
CA ILE A 5 -7.17 11.21 1.02
C ILE A 5 -8.38 11.90 0.39
N CYS A 6 -9.34 12.34 1.20
CA CYS A 6 -10.65 12.77 0.70
C CYS A 6 -10.96 14.26 0.92
N GLY A 7 -10.10 15.02 1.58
CA GLY A 7 -10.26 16.45 1.81
C GLY A 7 -11.26 16.82 2.95
N TYR A 8 -11.89 15.84 3.62
CA TYR A 8 -12.79 16.12 4.74
C TYR A 8 -12.01 16.56 5.99
N ASP A 9 -12.69 17.29 6.88
CA ASP A 9 -12.12 17.71 8.17
C ASP A 9 -11.72 16.51 9.03
N THR A 10 -10.51 16.57 9.60
CA THR A 10 -9.98 15.54 10.47
C THR A 10 -10.10 15.88 11.96
N LYS A 11 -10.13 14.85 12.80
CA LYS A 11 -10.07 14.96 14.27
C LYS A 11 -8.65 14.65 14.73
N ARG A 12 -8.03 15.63 15.41
CA ARG A 12 -6.68 15.45 15.99
C ARG A 12 -6.74 14.65 17.28
N PHE A 13 -5.84 13.70 17.44
CA PHE A 13 -5.54 13.04 18.72
C PHE A 13 -4.02 12.89 18.91
N VAL A 14 -3.57 12.61 20.12
CA VAL A 14 -2.15 12.46 20.44
C VAL A 14 -1.94 11.11 21.09
N ASP A 15 -0.88 10.43 20.70
CA ASP A 15 -0.34 9.31 21.46
C ASP A 15 0.57 9.89 22.56
N GLU A 16 0.14 9.81 23.81
CA GLU A 16 0.83 10.42 24.94
C GLU A 16 2.19 9.78 25.23
N LYS A 17 2.43 8.55 24.76
CA LYS A 17 3.71 7.85 24.97
C LYS A 17 4.79 8.37 24.05
N SER A 18 4.46 8.60 22.79
CA SER A 18 5.39 9.08 21.77
C SER A 18 5.35 10.60 21.61
N ALA A 19 4.34 11.28 22.19
CA ALA A 19 3.98 12.68 21.95
C ALA A 19 3.68 13.01 20.48
N ILE A 20 3.40 11.99 19.65
CA ILE A 20 3.07 12.14 18.23
C ILE A 20 1.59 12.48 18.06
N ALA A 21 1.32 13.50 17.25
CA ALA A 21 -0.04 13.85 16.85
C ALA A 21 -0.46 13.09 15.58
N TYR A 22 -1.70 12.65 15.59
CA TYR A 22 -2.38 11.98 14.46
C TYR A 22 -3.68 12.70 14.13
N TYR A 23 -4.12 12.54 12.88
CA TYR A 23 -5.32 13.14 12.32
C TYR A 23 -6.20 12.04 11.75
N TYR A 24 -7.32 11.76 12.40
CA TYR A 24 -8.33 10.78 11.96
C TYR A 24 -9.40 11.45 11.11
N CYS A 25 -9.68 10.89 9.95
CA CYS A 25 -10.78 11.32 9.09
C CYS A 25 -12.05 10.50 9.39
N PRO A 26 -13.15 11.10 9.86
CA PRO A 26 -14.36 10.35 10.13
C PRO A 26 -15.11 9.89 8.87
N HIS A 27 -14.79 10.43 7.69
CA HIS A 27 -15.40 10.08 6.42
C HIS A 27 -14.74 8.84 5.79
N CYS A 28 -13.45 8.89 5.48
CA CYS A 28 -12.74 7.78 4.86
C CYS A 28 -11.99 6.88 5.86
N GLN A 29 -12.02 7.22 7.16
CA GLN A 29 -11.34 6.50 8.25
C GLN A 29 -9.80 6.45 8.13
N CYS A 30 -9.21 7.21 7.22
CA CYS A 30 -7.76 7.33 7.17
C CYS A 30 -7.23 8.02 8.44
N ILE A 31 -6.10 7.52 8.97
CA ILE A 31 -5.31 8.22 9.98
C ILE A 31 -3.99 8.65 9.33
N SER A 32 -3.61 9.91 9.49
CA SER A 32 -2.29 10.40 9.08
C SER A 32 -1.51 10.92 10.29
N LYS A 33 -0.20 10.66 10.29
CA LYS A 33 0.73 11.24 11.26
C LYS A 33 0.93 12.73 10.96
N SER A 34 1.20 13.56 11.95
CA SER A 34 1.57 14.97 11.74
C SER A 34 2.87 15.06 10.92
N GLN A 35 2.88 15.94 9.91
CA GLN A 35 3.99 16.07 8.94
C GLN A 35 5.33 16.43 9.60
N GLU A 36 5.32 17.09 10.75
CA GLU A 36 6.53 17.40 11.53
C GLU A 36 7.31 16.15 12.00
N HIS A 37 6.63 14.97 12.00
CA HIS A 37 7.23 13.68 12.35
C HIS A 37 7.62 12.82 11.16
N PHE A 38 7.49 13.33 9.94
CA PHE A 38 7.89 12.61 8.74
C PHE A 38 9.42 12.53 8.66
N LYS A 39 9.91 11.33 8.37
CA LYS A 39 11.34 11.10 8.24
C LYS A 39 11.82 11.38 6.81
N PRO A 40 13.01 12.00 6.64
CA PRO A 40 13.64 12.12 5.32
C PRO A 40 13.84 10.74 4.66
N ILE A 41 13.83 10.69 3.33
CA ILE A 41 14.02 9.43 2.55
C ILE A 41 15.31 8.71 2.93
N SER A 42 16.39 9.45 3.25
CA SER A 42 17.65 8.86 3.69
C SER A 42 17.55 8.08 5.02
N GLU A 43 16.73 8.57 5.96
CA GLU A 43 16.47 7.87 7.22
C GLU A 43 15.52 6.69 7.03
N GLN A 44 14.54 6.80 6.11
CA GLN A 44 13.67 5.70 5.73
C GLN A 44 14.48 4.55 5.13
N LYS A 45 15.42 4.85 4.22
CA LYS A 45 16.30 3.83 3.62
C LYS A 45 17.07 3.06 4.69
N ALA A 46 17.67 3.74 5.67
CA ALA A 46 18.39 3.08 6.76
C ALA A 46 17.48 2.12 7.56
N ARG A 47 16.18 2.45 7.69
CA ARG A 47 15.20 1.56 8.32
C ARG A 47 14.86 0.37 7.45
N TYR A 48 14.65 0.57 6.14
CA TYR A 48 14.39 -0.51 5.18
C TYR A 48 15.57 -1.49 5.08
N ASP A 49 16.81 -0.99 5.19
CA ASP A 49 18.02 -1.82 5.16
C ASP A 49 18.13 -2.79 6.36
N LEU A 50 17.33 -2.59 7.43
CA LEU A 50 17.25 -3.52 8.56
C LEU A 50 16.30 -4.70 8.32
N HIS A 51 15.47 -4.65 7.29
CA HIS A 51 14.61 -5.77 6.93
C HIS A 51 15.43 -6.80 6.13
N GLU A 52 15.59 -7.98 6.70
CA GLU A 52 16.21 -9.13 6.02
C GLU A 52 15.18 -9.75 5.07
N ASN A 53 15.09 -9.20 3.86
CA ASN A 53 14.22 -9.70 2.79
C ASN A 53 14.98 -10.78 2.00
N ASP A 54 15.31 -11.89 2.65
CA ASP A 54 15.97 -13.02 2.00
C ASP A 54 14.94 -13.80 1.16
N PRO A 55 15.12 -13.88 -0.18
CA PRO A 55 14.23 -14.64 -1.04
C PRO A 55 14.13 -16.13 -0.69
N GLU A 56 15.17 -16.69 -0.04
CA GLU A 56 15.21 -18.10 0.38
C GLU A 56 14.51 -18.33 1.73
N ASP A 57 14.13 -17.27 2.47
CA ASP A 57 13.40 -17.40 3.73
C ASP A 57 11.97 -17.91 3.49
N GLU A 58 11.65 -19.08 4.06
CA GLU A 58 10.35 -19.72 3.91
C GLU A 58 9.20 -18.87 4.47
N GLY A 59 9.45 -18.11 5.54
CA GLY A 59 8.46 -17.22 6.15
C GLY A 59 8.12 -16.04 5.23
N TYR A 60 9.14 -15.48 4.57
CA TYR A 60 8.98 -14.41 3.59
C TYR A 60 8.26 -14.89 2.32
N GLN A 61 8.61 -16.07 1.81
CA GLN A 61 7.88 -16.72 0.71
C GLN A 61 6.42 -17.00 1.09
N ALA A 62 6.16 -17.54 2.28
CA ALA A 62 4.81 -17.81 2.75
C ALA A 62 3.98 -16.52 2.96
N TYR A 63 4.64 -15.39 3.28
CA TYR A 63 3.99 -14.09 3.37
C TYR A 63 3.40 -13.67 2.02
N PHE A 64 4.18 -13.71 0.94
CA PHE A 64 3.69 -13.40 -0.40
C PHE A 64 2.75 -14.47 -0.96
N ARG A 65 2.92 -15.73 -0.60
CA ARG A 65 1.98 -16.79 -1.01
C ARG A 65 0.57 -16.47 -0.49
N ARG A 66 0.42 -16.09 0.76
CA ARG A 66 -0.89 -15.69 1.33
C ARG A 66 -1.51 -14.48 0.61
N PHE A 67 -0.69 -13.54 0.16
CA PHE A 67 -1.16 -12.43 -0.65
C PHE A 67 -1.67 -12.90 -2.01
N LEU A 68 -0.90 -13.72 -2.71
CA LEU A 68 -1.29 -14.28 -4.02
C LEU A 68 -2.52 -15.19 -3.92
N ASP A 69 -2.64 -16.01 -2.87
CA ASP A 69 -3.79 -16.88 -2.63
C ASP A 69 -5.09 -16.08 -2.43
N PHE A 70 -4.99 -14.85 -1.91
CA PHE A 70 -6.13 -13.94 -1.81
C PHE A 70 -6.41 -13.21 -3.12
N VAL A 71 -5.39 -12.72 -3.80
CA VAL A 71 -5.53 -11.83 -4.97
C VAL A 71 -5.90 -12.59 -6.24
N LEU A 72 -5.19 -13.67 -6.57
CA LEU A 72 -5.33 -14.35 -7.85
C LEU A 72 -6.75 -14.86 -8.15
N PRO A 73 -7.51 -15.39 -7.18
CA PRO A 73 -8.91 -15.77 -7.42
C PRO A 73 -9.84 -14.60 -7.78
N LEU A 74 -9.48 -13.37 -7.43
CA LEU A 74 -10.29 -12.17 -7.64
C LEU A 74 -9.99 -11.44 -8.95
N VAL A 75 -8.79 -11.63 -9.51
CA VAL A 75 -8.30 -10.86 -10.66
C VAL A 75 -8.34 -11.64 -11.97
N GLY A 76 -8.84 -12.88 -11.95
CA GLY A 76 -8.88 -13.73 -13.14
C GLY A 76 -7.49 -14.22 -13.56
N SER A 77 -7.14 -14.06 -14.83
CA SER A 77 -5.87 -14.55 -15.40
C SER A 77 -5.12 -13.41 -16.09
N PRO A 78 -4.54 -12.48 -15.34
CA PRO A 78 -3.75 -11.40 -15.94
C PRO A 78 -2.48 -11.99 -16.60
N GLU A 79 -2.12 -11.44 -17.76
CA GLU A 79 -0.91 -11.83 -18.51
C GLU A 79 0.29 -10.96 -18.11
N THR A 80 0.02 -9.72 -17.69
CA THR A 80 1.05 -8.72 -17.33
C THR A 80 0.82 -8.10 -15.97
N ALA A 81 1.89 -7.93 -15.20
CA ALA A 81 1.82 -7.26 -13.90
C ALA A 81 2.99 -6.31 -13.65
N LEU A 82 2.81 -5.43 -12.67
CA LEU A 82 3.85 -4.60 -12.05
C LEU A 82 3.86 -4.85 -10.54
N ASP A 83 5.01 -5.16 -9.99
CA ASP A 83 5.28 -5.11 -8.54
C ASP A 83 5.82 -3.71 -8.19
N PHE A 84 4.95 -2.87 -7.62
CA PHE A 84 5.27 -1.48 -7.27
C PHE A 84 5.70 -1.36 -5.81
N GLY A 85 6.96 -0.94 -5.60
CA GLY A 85 7.59 -0.90 -4.28
C GLY A 85 8.13 -2.25 -3.85
N CYS A 86 8.75 -2.98 -4.79
CA CYS A 86 9.26 -4.35 -4.56
C CYS A 86 10.35 -4.44 -3.48
N GLY A 87 10.91 -3.30 -3.04
CA GLY A 87 12.03 -3.27 -2.13
C GLY A 87 13.32 -3.83 -2.75
N ARG A 88 14.15 -4.46 -1.92
CA ARG A 88 15.43 -5.07 -2.37
C ARG A 88 15.24 -6.31 -3.22
N SER A 89 14.18 -7.06 -2.96
CA SER A 89 13.93 -8.38 -3.54
C SER A 89 12.79 -8.32 -4.53
N SER A 90 12.98 -8.86 -5.72
CA SER A 90 11.93 -9.09 -6.71
C SER A 90 11.11 -10.36 -6.45
N LEU A 91 11.14 -10.91 -5.23
CA LEU A 91 10.54 -12.21 -4.93
C LEU A 91 9.07 -12.29 -5.32
N LEU A 92 8.27 -11.25 -5.06
CA LEU A 92 6.86 -11.25 -5.46
C LEU A 92 6.70 -11.29 -6.98
N ALA A 93 7.51 -10.52 -7.72
CA ALA A 93 7.53 -10.56 -9.18
C ALA A 93 7.96 -11.95 -9.70
N ASP A 94 8.97 -12.56 -9.09
CA ASP A 94 9.42 -13.92 -9.44
C ASP A 94 8.34 -14.97 -9.16
N MET A 95 7.56 -14.80 -8.08
CA MET A 95 6.44 -15.69 -7.76
C MET A 95 5.28 -15.53 -8.78
N LEU A 96 4.96 -14.29 -9.18
CA LEU A 96 3.97 -14.03 -10.23
C LEU A 96 4.41 -14.61 -11.59
N ALA A 97 5.71 -14.51 -11.92
CA ALA A 97 6.25 -15.13 -13.13
C ALA A 97 6.10 -16.66 -13.13
N LYS A 98 6.23 -17.32 -11.97
CA LYS A 98 5.96 -18.76 -11.82
C LYS A 98 4.49 -19.12 -12.01
N GLU A 99 3.56 -18.18 -11.76
CA GLU A 99 2.14 -18.35 -12.08
C GLU A 99 1.84 -18.04 -13.58
N GLY A 100 2.86 -17.72 -14.38
CA GLY A 100 2.72 -17.44 -15.82
C GLY A 100 2.43 -15.99 -16.16
N ILE A 101 2.60 -15.07 -15.22
CA ILE A 101 2.32 -13.63 -15.37
C ILE A 101 3.64 -12.90 -15.65
N GLU A 102 3.78 -12.25 -16.82
CA GLU A 102 4.94 -11.41 -17.14
C GLU A 102 4.96 -10.19 -16.18
N THR A 103 5.95 -10.12 -15.30
CA THR A 103 5.95 -9.12 -14.22
C THR A 103 7.17 -8.22 -14.28
N ASP A 104 6.93 -6.90 -14.44
CA ASP A 104 7.93 -5.87 -14.14
C ASP A 104 7.95 -5.58 -12.64
N TYR A 105 9.05 -5.03 -12.15
CA TYR A 105 9.16 -4.56 -10.77
C TYR A 105 9.83 -3.19 -10.71
N TYR A 106 9.44 -2.42 -9.70
CA TYR A 106 9.93 -1.05 -9.49
C TYR A 106 10.05 -0.75 -8.00
N ASP A 107 11.14 -0.09 -7.63
CA ASP A 107 11.32 0.52 -6.32
C ASP A 107 12.18 1.79 -6.48
N PRO A 108 11.79 2.95 -5.91
CA PRO A 108 12.51 4.21 -6.12
C PRO A 108 13.90 4.21 -5.48
N VAL A 109 14.17 3.33 -4.52
CA VAL A 109 15.42 3.26 -3.77
C VAL A 109 16.33 2.14 -4.30
N TYR A 110 15.77 0.95 -4.56
CA TYR A 110 16.54 -0.25 -4.89
C TYR A 110 16.50 -0.61 -6.37
N HIS A 111 15.42 -0.28 -7.07
CA HIS A 111 15.21 -0.57 -8.50
C HIS A 111 14.65 0.66 -9.23
N PRO A 112 15.40 1.79 -9.29
CA PRO A 112 14.90 3.08 -9.78
C PRO A 112 14.77 3.18 -11.30
N LYS A 113 14.76 2.04 -12.01
CA LYS A 113 14.57 2.03 -13.45
C LYS A 113 13.25 2.71 -13.80
N LYS A 114 13.34 3.76 -14.62
CA LYS A 114 12.13 4.46 -15.05
C LYS A 114 11.17 3.48 -15.75
N LEU A 115 9.96 3.38 -15.22
CA LEU A 115 8.86 2.68 -15.88
C LEU A 115 8.50 3.41 -17.17
N SER A 116 8.10 2.67 -18.19
CA SER A 116 7.65 3.28 -19.45
C SER A 116 6.32 3.99 -19.25
N ASP A 117 6.25 5.26 -19.61
CA ASP A 117 5.01 6.06 -19.51
C ASP A 117 3.87 5.50 -20.41
N SER A 118 4.21 4.65 -21.38
CA SER A 118 3.26 4.05 -22.33
C SER A 118 2.88 2.60 -22.00
N LYS A 119 3.63 1.92 -21.10
CA LYS A 119 3.30 0.52 -20.74
C LYS A 119 2.11 0.52 -19.79
N LYS A 120 1.13 -0.31 -20.08
CA LYS A 120 -0.01 -0.58 -19.22
C LYS A 120 0.07 -2.01 -18.72
N TYR A 121 -0.58 -2.28 -17.60
CA TYR A 121 -0.58 -3.58 -16.94
C TYR A 121 -1.99 -4.04 -16.67
N GLN A 122 -2.22 -5.34 -16.75
CA GLN A 122 -3.51 -5.94 -16.37
C GLN A 122 -3.65 -6.07 -14.86
N MET A 123 -2.52 -6.13 -14.15
CA MET A 123 -2.49 -6.12 -12.69
C MET A 123 -1.32 -5.29 -12.17
N ILE A 124 -1.55 -4.54 -11.11
CA ILE A 124 -0.49 -3.92 -10.31
C ILE A 124 -0.63 -4.43 -8.88
N VAL A 125 0.46 -4.91 -8.31
CA VAL A 125 0.55 -5.32 -6.91
C VAL A 125 1.46 -4.36 -6.15
N SER A 126 1.15 -4.08 -4.87
CA SER A 126 1.99 -3.27 -4.00
C SER A 126 1.80 -3.71 -2.55
N THR A 127 2.90 -4.09 -1.89
CA THR A 127 2.86 -4.66 -0.53
C THR A 127 3.75 -3.87 0.42
N GLU A 128 3.19 -3.42 1.56
CA GLU A 128 3.88 -2.65 2.60
C GLU A 128 4.56 -1.38 2.03
N VAL A 129 3.81 -0.60 1.24
CA VAL A 129 4.28 0.63 0.58
C VAL A 129 3.41 1.84 0.94
N PHE A 130 2.09 1.68 0.91
CA PHE A 130 1.15 2.80 1.00
C PHE A 130 1.25 3.56 2.33
N GLU A 131 1.58 2.88 3.42
CA GLU A 131 1.80 3.46 4.75
C GLU A 131 3.00 4.41 4.82
N HIS A 132 3.91 4.32 3.87
CA HIS A 132 5.12 5.16 3.78
C HIS A 132 4.95 6.38 2.87
N LEU A 133 3.87 6.45 2.09
CA LEU A 133 3.70 7.46 1.05
C LEU A 133 3.29 8.82 1.62
N HIS A 134 4.01 9.87 1.22
CA HIS A 134 3.66 11.25 1.54
C HIS A 134 2.42 11.73 0.77
N ASP A 135 2.20 11.21 -0.43
CA ASP A 135 1.02 11.44 -1.26
C ASP A 135 0.40 10.12 -1.73
N PRO A 136 -0.25 9.37 -0.83
CA PRO A 136 -0.86 8.08 -1.19
C PRO A 136 -2.00 8.24 -2.20
N LYS A 137 -2.72 9.35 -2.18
CA LYS A 137 -3.78 9.66 -3.14
C LYS A 137 -3.24 9.86 -4.55
N GLY A 138 -2.16 10.62 -4.69
CA GLY A 138 -1.51 10.86 -5.99
C GLY A 138 -0.89 9.59 -6.57
N ILE A 139 -0.22 8.79 -5.72
CA ILE A 139 0.33 7.49 -6.15
C ILE A 139 -0.78 6.52 -6.53
N PHE A 140 -1.88 6.44 -5.77
CA PHE A 140 -3.03 5.62 -6.13
C PHE A 140 -3.56 5.98 -7.53
N PHE A 141 -3.73 7.27 -7.83
CA PHE A 141 -4.15 7.73 -9.14
C PHE A 141 -3.13 7.35 -10.24
N GLN A 142 -1.84 7.55 -9.99
CA GLN A 142 -0.80 7.16 -10.95
C GLN A 142 -0.83 5.66 -11.26
N LEU A 143 -1.04 4.81 -10.26
CA LEU A 143 -1.16 3.36 -10.48
C LEU A 143 -2.41 3.01 -11.29
N LEU A 144 -3.54 3.66 -11.04
CA LEU A 144 -4.74 3.49 -11.88
C LEU A 144 -4.46 3.90 -13.33
N GLU A 145 -3.73 5.00 -13.55
CA GLU A 145 -3.35 5.42 -14.90
C GLU A 145 -2.40 4.43 -15.60
N MET A 146 -1.65 3.63 -14.86
CA MET A 146 -0.78 2.58 -15.41
C MET A 146 -1.52 1.26 -15.66
N LEU A 147 -2.75 1.10 -15.20
CA LEU A 147 -3.58 -0.07 -15.50
C LEU A 147 -4.26 0.05 -16.88
N GLU A 148 -4.47 -1.09 -17.51
CA GLU A 148 -5.42 -1.25 -18.62
C GLU A 148 -6.85 -1.03 -18.12
N GLU A 149 -7.79 -0.73 -19.02
CA GLU A 149 -9.21 -0.72 -18.69
C GLU A 149 -9.64 -2.12 -18.22
N GLY A 150 -10.34 -2.19 -17.10
CA GLY A 150 -10.69 -3.45 -16.43
C GLY A 150 -9.56 -4.12 -15.66
N GLY A 151 -8.36 -3.53 -15.64
CA GLY A 151 -7.20 -4.01 -14.87
C GLY A 151 -7.36 -3.87 -13.37
N TYR A 152 -6.50 -4.54 -12.61
CA TYR A 152 -6.63 -4.68 -11.15
C TYR A 152 -5.45 -4.07 -10.39
N LEU A 153 -5.76 -3.37 -9.30
CA LEU A 153 -4.80 -2.91 -8.30
C LEU A 153 -5.00 -3.71 -7.01
N ALA A 154 -4.00 -4.49 -6.64
CA ALA A 154 -4.00 -5.27 -5.41
C ALA A 154 -2.99 -4.69 -4.41
N LEU A 155 -3.46 -4.28 -3.25
CA LEU A 155 -2.65 -3.61 -2.23
C LEU A 155 -2.64 -4.41 -0.94
N GLN A 156 -1.47 -4.40 -0.28
CA GLN A 156 -1.33 -4.91 1.08
C GLN A 156 -0.70 -3.85 1.97
N THR A 157 -1.42 -3.47 3.02
CA THR A 157 -1.00 -2.62 4.14
C THR A 157 -1.90 -2.91 5.32
N GLN A 158 -1.38 -2.94 6.55
CA GLN A 158 -2.17 -3.32 7.72
C GLN A 158 -3.33 -2.34 7.97
N PHE A 159 -4.55 -2.86 8.12
CA PHE A 159 -5.70 -2.04 8.48
C PHE A 159 -5.69 -1.73 9.97
N HIS A 160 -5.83 -0.46 10.31
CA HIS A 160 -5.88 -0.04 11.70
C HIS A 160 -7.24 -0.35 12.35
N PRO A 161 -7.30 -0.50 13.68
CA PRO A 161 -8.49 -0.97 14.38
C PRO A 161 -9.65 0.05 14.44
N ASN A 162 -9.58 1.17 13.74
CA ASN A 162 -10.59 2.23 13.66
C ASN A 162 -11.11 2.74 15.02
N ASP A 163 -10.26 2.67 16.03
CA ASP A 163 -10.48 3.19 17.37
C ASP A 163 -9.17 3.82 17.88
N SER A 164 -9.22 5.04 18.42
CA SER A 164 -8.01 5.79 18.79
C SER A 164 -7.23 5.15 19.94
N GLU A 165 -7.91 4.53 20.91
CA GLU A 165 -7.25 3.90 22.03
C GLU A 165 -6.65 2.53 21.65
N ALA A 166 -7.30 1.81 20.75
CA ALA A 166 -6.75 0.58 20.17
C ALA A 166 -5.58 0.90 19.24
N PHE A 167 -5.67 1.97 18.43
CA PHE A 167 -4.60 2.45 17.56
C PHE A 167 -3.31 2.76 18.35
N LYS A 168 -3.40 3.47 19.48
CA LYS A 168 -2.25 3.77 20.36
C LYS A 168 -1.57 2.52 20.94
N LYS A 169 -2.22 1.36 20.93
CA LYS A 169 -1.69 0.08 21.40
C LYS A 169 -1.25 -0.84 20.27
N TRP A 170 -1.56 -0.45 19.03
CA TRP A 170 -1.29 -1.26 17.86
C TRP A 170 0.18 -1.11 17.42
N TYR A 171 0.89 -2.23 17.22
CA TYR A 171 2.33 -2.24 16.98
C TYR A 171 2.75 -1.51 15.70
N TYR A 172 1.90 -1.53 14.69
CA TYR A 172 2.25 -1.06 13.34
C TYR A 172 2.51 0.46 13.26
N HIS A 173 1.83 1.27 14.09
CA HIS A 173 2.06 2.72 14.14
C HIS A 173 3.40 3.09 14.82
N LEU A 174 4.04 2.12 15.51
CA LEU A 174 5.33 2.34 16.19
C LEU A 174 6.50 2.43 15.21
N ASP A 175 6.34 1.92 13.96
CA ASP A 175 7.37 2.13 12.96
C ASP A 175 7.44 3.63 12.60
N PRO A 176 8.63 4.25 12.76
CA PRO A 176 8.78 5.69 12.51
C PRO A 176 8.56 6.08 11.04
N THR A 177 8.64 5.13 10.11
CA THR A 177 8.45 5.35 8.68
C THR A 177 7.00 5.20 8.23
N HIS A 178 6.12 4.62 9.09
CA HIS A 178 4.69 4.56 8.82
C HIS A 178 4.03 5.91 9.15
N ILE A 179 3.47 6.55 8.16
CA ILE A 179 2.91 7.91 8.26
C ILE A 179 1.44 8.00 7.90
N VAL A 180 0.89 6.99 7.22
CA VAL A 180 -0.52 6.91 6.83
C VAL A 180 -1.06 5.52 7.15
N PHE A 181 -2.28 5.44 7.68
CA PHE A 181 -2.90 4.19 8.10
C PHE A 181 -4.32 4.12 7.53
N PHE A 182 -4.66 2.95 7.03
CA PHE A 182 -5.83 2.71 6.20
C PHE A 182 -6.82 1.77 6.86
N THR A 183 -8.06 1.81 6.37
CA THR A 183 -9.08 0.78 6.55
C THR A 183 -9.65 0.42 5.17
N PRO A 184 -10.46 -0.63 5.02
CA PRO A 184 -11.18 -0.88 3.75
C PRO A 184 -12.01 0.32 3.30
N GLN A 185 -12.61 1.08 4.23
CA GLN A 185 -13.37 2.30 3.93
C GLN A 185 -12.52 3.37 3.24
N THR A 186 -11.23 3.48 3.58
CA THR A 186 -10.32 4.43 2.92
C THR A 186 -10.22 4.12 1.43
N PHE A 187 -10.06 2.86 1.08
CA PHE A 187 -9.96 2.41 -0.32
C PHE A 187 -11.29 2.50 -1.05
N SER A 188 -12.41 2.21 -0.37
CA SER A 188 -13.75 2.42 -0.94
C SER A 188 -13.97 3.89 -1.34
N VAL A 189 -13.58 4.83 -0.48
CA VAL A 189 -13.66 6.28 -0.78
C VAL A 189 -12.70 6.69 -1.90
N LEU A 190 -11.51 6.10 -1.98
CA LEU A 190 -10.61 6.32 -3.13
C LEU A 190 -11.26 5.84 -4.44
N CYS A 191 -11.94 4.70 -4.42
CA CYS A 191 -12.67 4.20 -5.57
C CYS A 191 -13.80 5.15 -6.00
N GLU A 192 -14.56 5.69 -5.05
CA GLU A 192 -15.59 6.70 -5.34
C GLU A 192 -15.00 7.97 -5.99
N ILE A 193 -13.86 8.43 -5.50
CA ILE A 193 -13.17 9.64 -6.02
C ILE A 193 -12.71 9.46 -7.46
N TYR A 194 -12.17 8.27 -7.79
CA TYR A 194 -11.53 8.01 -9.07
C TYR A 194 -12.36 7.16 -10.04
N GLY A 195 -13.58 6.77 -9.66
CA GLY A 195 -14.47 6.00 -10.53
C GLY A 195 -13.99 4.57 -10.79
N CYS A 196 -13.35 3.94 -9.80
CA CYS A 196 -12.97 2.53 -9.85
C CYS A 196 -13.86 1.66 -8.96
N GLU A 197 -13.77 0.36 -9.09
CA GLU A 197 -14.60 -0.61 -8.38
C GLU A 197 -13.83 -1.24 -7.22
N PHE A 198 -14.37 -1.18 -6.01
CA PHE A 198 -13.86 -1.91 -4.86
C PHE A 198 -14.32 -3.37 -4.95
N ILE A 199 -13.42 -4.29 -5.29
CA ILE A 199 -13.77 -5.72 -5.48
C ILE A 199 -13.91 -6.45 -4.14
N GLY A 200 -12.99 -6.17 -3.19
CA GLY A 200 -13.07 -6.77 -1.86
C GLY A 200 -11.78 -6.62 -1.07
N ASP A 201 -11.87 -7.03 0.19
CA ASP A 201 -10.76 -7.05 1.15
C ASP A 201 -10.81 -8.33 2.01
N ASN A 202 -9.72 -8.59 2.74
CA ASN A 202 -9.63 -9.74 3.65
C ASN A 202 -9.93 -9.38 5.13
N GLY A 203 -10.42 -8.17 5.40
CA GLY A 203 -10.71 -7.67 6.74
C GLY A 203 -9.47 -7.38 7.60
N LYS A 204 -8.26 -7.51 7.06
CA LYS A 204 -7.03 -7.43 7.83
C LYS A 204 -5.98 -6.48 7.22
N ASN A 205 -5.61 -6.70 5.97
CA ASN A 205 -4.50 -5.99 5.37
C ASN A 205 -4.44 -6.04 3.83
N MET A 206 -5.39 -6.63 3.14
CA MET A 206 -5.36 -6.78 1.68
C MET A 206 -6.63 -6.23 1.07
N VAL A 207 -6.51 -5.56 -0.07
CA VAL A 207 -7.62 -5.04 -0.87
C VAL A 207 -7.36 -5.25 -2.36
N VAL A 208 -8.43 -5.52 -3.11
CA VAL A 208 -8.42 -5.60 -4.56
C VAL A 208 -9.40 -4.58 -5.13
N ILE A 209 -8.94 -3.82 -6.10
CA ILE A 209 -9.66 -2.73 -6.76
C ILE A 209 -9.56 -2.97 -8.28
N ARG A 210 -10.62 -2.63 -9.00
CA ARG A 210 -10.67 -2.75 -10.46
C ARG A 210 -10.85 -1.37 -11.09
N LYS A 211 -10.01 -1.04 -12.07
CA LYS A 211 -10.20 0.12 -12.94
C LYS A 211 -11.45 -0.09 -13.81
N GLN A 212 -12.29 0.95 -13.90
CA GLN A 212 -13.47 0.95 -14.77
C GLN A 212 -13.14 1.47 -16.15
#